data_87049695b9dc447bcedfa3904ddcf6c9
#
_entry.id   87049695b9dc447bcedfa3904ddcf6c9
#
_cell.length_a   1.000
_cell.length_b   1.000
_cell.length_c   1.000
_cell.angle_alpha   90.00
_cell.angle_beta   90.00
_cell.angle_gamma   90.00
#
_symmetry.space_group_name_H-M   'P 1'
#
loop_
_entity.id
_entity.type
_entity.pdbx_description
1 polymer ?
#
loop_
_entity_poly.entity_id
_entity_poly.type
_entity_poly.pdbx_seq_one_letter_code
_entity_poly.pdbx_strand_id
1 'polypeptide(L)'
;MPDLLTVRYEQSGKSTRQDDMGMREMQARAYAARTAQYLLLKAPPASGKSRALMFLALDKVIRQGLKKVIVAVPEMSIGGSFRDTNLTSSGFFADWHVDCDLCTAGNEVEQVAAFLNNTESRYLLCTHATLRFAYERIGNCAAFNDVLVAIDEFHHTSAEDGNKLGAMVDALMEGSTAHIIAMTGSYFRGDQVPILSPETEARFTQVTYTYYEQLNGYKYLKSLGIGYHFYQGRYFDALKEVLDLDKKTILHIPNVNSMESTGQKLHEVDTILDAIGSVVAKDSRTGIMTVKTRKGKTLRVADLVTDDSMRVNVLKYLREIRERDQMDIIIALGMAKEGFDWPWCEHVLTIGYRSSLTEIVQIIGRATRDCEGKTHAQFTNLIAQPDAEDEDVKNSVNNMLKAITLSLLMREVLAPNITFRPRSLMRPGETLQPGDIILDDTEH
;
A
#
# COMPACT_ATOMS: atom_id res chain seq x y z
N MET A 1 14.12 0.42 22.54
CA MET A 1 13.02 1.33 22.90
C MET A 1 11.83 0.48 23.27
N PRO A 2 11.04 0.81 24.29
CA PRO A 2 9.79 0.14 24.54
C PRO A 2 8.82 0.46 23.39
N ASP A 3 8.15 -0.57 22.89
CA ASP A 3 7.06 -0.39 21.95
C ASP A 3 5.87 0.24 22.68
N LEU A 4 5.24 1.23 22.06
CA LEU A 4 3.98 1.76 22.55
C LEU A 4 2.89 0.67 22.50
N LEU A 5 2.95 -0.17 21.46
CA LEU A 5 2.03 -1.27 21.24
C LEU A 5 2.78 -2.44 20.60
N THR A 6 2.59 -3.64 21.14
CA THR A 6 3.04 -4.89 20.52
C THR A 6 1.85 -5.79 20.27
N VAL A 7 1.58 -6.11 19.00
CA VAL A 7 0.54 -7.05 18.59
C VAL A 7 1.17 -8.41 18.31
N ARG A 8 0.59 -9.49 18.87
CA ARG A 8 1.02 -10.88 18.62
C ARG A 8 -0.01 -11.61 17.77
N TYR A 9 0.45 -12.52 16.93
CA TYR A 9 -0.36 -13.25 15.94
C TYR A 9 -0.38 -14.76 16.22
N GLU A 10 -1.47 -15.40 15.76
CA GLU A 10 -1.71 -16.84 15.97
C GLU A 10 -0.86 -17.76 15.09
N GLN A 11 -0.30 -17.25 13.99
CA GLN A 11 0.51 -18.00 13.04
C GLN A 11 -0.17 -19.26 12.47
N SER A 12 -1.43 -19.14 12.10
CA SER A 12 -2.22 -20.27 11.59
C SER A 12 -1.76 -20.77 10.22
N GLY A 13 -0.95 -20.01 9.48
CA GLY A 13 -0.49 -20.30 8.12
C GLY A 13 -1.56 -20.19 7.03
N LYS A 14 -2.80 -19.83 7.38
CA LYS A 14 -3.95 -19.84 6.45
C LYS A 14 -3.82 -18.80 5.33
N SER A 15 -3.33 -17.57 5.66
CA SER A 15 -3.27 -16.48 4.68
C SER A 15 -2.19 -16.65 3.62
N THR A 16 -1.22 -17.55 3.85
CA THR A 16 -0.13 -17.84 2.91
C THR A 16 -0.29 -19.18 2.19
N ARG A 17 -1.13 -20.07 2.73
CA ARG A 17 -1.40 -21.37 2.12
C ARG A 17 -2.21 -21.19 0.83
N GLN A 18 -1.81 -21.88 -0.21
CA GLN A 18 -2.54 -21.97 -1.48
C GLN A 18 -3.41 -23.22 -1.51
N ASP A 19 -4.58 -23.09 -2.16
CA ASP A 19 -5.45 -24.22 -2.51
C ASP A 19 -4.97 -24.90 -3.82
N ASP A 20 -5.74 -25.87 -4.31
CA ASP A 20 -5.44 -26.62 -5.52
C ASP A 20 -5.46 -25.77 -6.82
N MET A 21 -6.03 -24.57 -6.76
CA MET A 21 -6.02 -23.60 -7.86
C MET A 21 -4.92 -22.53 -7.68
N GLY A 22 -4.06 -22.67 -6.69
CA GLY A 22 -2.99 -21.72 -6.38
C GLY A 22 -3.48 -20.43 -5.71
N MET A 23 -4.69 -20.41 -5.15
CA MET A 23 -5.29 -19.26 -4.49
C MET A 23 -5.02 -19.29 -2.99
N ARG A 24 -4.61 -18.15 -2.44
CA ARG A 24 -4.59 -17.91 -0.99
C ARG A 24 -6.01 -17.67 -0.48
N GLU A 25 -6.22 -17.73 0.82
CA GLU A 25 -7.54 -17.58 1.46
C GLU A 25 -8.32 -16.35 0.96
N MET A 26 -7.70 -15.17 0.93
CA MET A 26 -8.34 -13.94 0.43
C MET A 26 -8.74 -14.09 -1.04
N GLN A 27 -7.87 -14.66 -1.86
CA GLN A 27 -8.10 -14.85 -3.30
C GLN A 27 -9.22 -15.84 -3.56
N ALA A 28 -9.26 -16.95 -2.83
CA ALA A 28 -10.33 -17.94 -2.90
C ALA A 28 -11.68 -17.34 -2.46
N ARG A 29 -11.68 -16.50 -1.40
CA ARG A 29 -12.87 -15.76 -0.94
C ARG A 29 -13.37 -14.80 -2.02
N ALA A 30 -12.48 -14.05 -2.67
CA ALA A 30 -12.85 -13.17 -3.79
C ALA A 30 -13.37 -13.98 -4.98
N TYR A 31 -12.72 -15.10 -5.31
CA TYR A 31 -13.11 -15.96 -6.42
C TYR A 31 -14.45 -16.67 -6.20
N ALA A 32 -14.84 -16.94 -4.96
CA ALA A 32 -16.17 -17.44 -4.62
C ALA A 32 -17.29 -16.48 -5.06
N ALA A 33 -17.02 -15.17 -5.08
CA ALA A 33 -17.96 -14.13 -5.55
C ALA A 33 -17.81 -13.79 -7.06
N ARG A 34 -17.10 -14.61 -7.85
CA ARG A 34 -16.75 -14.33 -9.25
C ARG A 34 -17.93 -14.08 -10.19
N THR A 35 -19.12 -14.58 -9.86
CA THR A 35 -20.34 -14.38 -10.69
C THR A 35 -20.98 -13.02 -10.49
N ALA A 36 -20.64 -12.28 -9.44
CA ALA A 36 -21.18 -10.95 -9.20
C ALA A 36 -20.84 -10.01 -10.37
N GLN A 37 -21.82 -9.26 -10.86
CA GLN A 37 -21.60 -8.24 -11.87
C GLN A 37 -20.78 -7.09 -11.31
N TYR A 38 -21.06 -6.68 -10.08
CA TYR A 38 -20.32 -5.63 -9.35
C TYR A 38 -19.72 -6.23 -8.09
N LEU A 39 -18.40 -6.15 -7.96
CA LEU A 39 -17.64 -6.71 -6.84
C LEU A 39 -16.76 -5.63 -6.21
N LEU A 40 -16.90 -5.42 -4.91
CA LEU A 40 -16.04 -4.55 -4.11
C LEU A 40 -15.15 -5.41 -3.21
N LEU A 41 -13.86 -5.46 -3.52
CA LEU A 41 -12.87 -6.22 -2.77
C LEU A 41 -12.10 -5.29 -1.82
N LYS A 42 -12.39 -5.43 -0.52
CA LYS A 42 -11.72 -4.73 0.57
C LYS A 42 -10.70 -5.67 1.21
N ALA A 43 -9.42 -5.47 0.89
CA ALA A 43 -8.36 -6.33 1.40
C ALA A 43 -7.06 -5.56 1.61
N PRO A 44 -6.29 -5.85 2.68
CA PRO A 44 -5.13 -5.06 3.06
C PRO A 44 -4.00 -5.14 2.02
N PRO A 45 -3.00 -4.26 2.12
CA PRO A 45 -1.78 -4.38 1.35
C PRO A 45 -1.16 -5.77 1.51
N ALA A 46 -0.52 -6.29 0.46
CA ALA A 46 0.12 -7.60 0.45
C ALA A 46 -0.81 -8.83 0.53
N SER A 47 -2.10 -8.66 0.57
CA SER A 47 -3.05 -9.78 0.55
C SER A 47 -3.08 -10.54 -0.79
N GLY A 48 -2.52 -9.96 -1.85
CA GLY A 48 -2.52 -10.53 -3.19
C GLY A 48 -3.72 -10.13 -4.04
N LYS A 49 -4.26 -8.91 -3.85
CA LYS A 49 -5.38 -8.34 -4.62
C LYS A 49 -5.19 -8.44 -6.13
N SER A 50 -4.01 -8.02 -6.64
CA SER A 50 -3.75 -8.06 -8.08
C SER A 50 -3.88 -9.47 -8.66
N ARG A 51 -3.37 -10.49 -7.95
CA ARG A 51 -3.52 -11.88 -8.37
C ARG A 51 -4.97 -12.38 -8.25
N ALA A 52 -5.73 -11.91 -7.25
CA ALA A 52 -7.15 -12.19 -7.14
C ALA A 52 -7.92 -11.65 -8.35
N LEU A 53 -7.58 -10.43 -8.79
CA LEU A 53 -8.16 -9.84 -9.99
C LEU A 53 -7.85 -10.65 -11.25
N MET A 54 -6.62 -11.15 -11.41
CA MET A 54 -6.26 -12.01 -12.55
C MET A 54 -7.17 -13.26 -12.61
N PHE A 55 -7.36 -13.95 -11.49
CA PHE A 55 -8.27 -15.09 -11.41
C PHE A 55 -9.70 -14.74 -11.79
N LEU A 56 -10.22 -13.62 -11.26
CA LEU A 56 -11.57 -13.13 -11.55
C LEU A 56 -11.72 -12.75 -13.03
N ALA A 57 -10.77 -12.00 -13.56
CA ALA A 57 -10.81 -11.51 -14.94
C ALA A 57 -10.76 -12.65 -15.97
N LEU A 58 -9.89 -13.64 -15.75
CA LEU A 58 -9.83 -14.82 -16.60
C LEU A 58 -11.13 -15.64 -16.56
N ASP A 59 -11.74 -15.81 -15.39
CA ASP A 59 -13.03 -16.48 -15.28
C ASP A 59 -14.14 -15.72 -16.01
N LYS A 60 -14.19 -14.39 -15.84
CA LYS A 60 -15.14 -13.52 -16.53
C LYS A 60 -15.08 -13.66 -18.05
N VAL A 61 -13.88 -13.66 -18.62
CA VAL A 61 -13.71 -13.76 -20.08
C VAL A 61 -13.93 -15.18 -20.57
N ILE A 62 -13.31 -16.18 -19.94
CA ILE A 62 -13.25 -17.54 -20.48
C ILE A 62 -14.51 -18.34 -20.17
N ARG A 63 -15.12 -18.13 -18.98
CA ARG A 63 -16.27 -18.92 -18.51
C ARG A 63 -17.58 -18.19 -18.48
N GLN A 64 -17.57 -16.85 -18.35
CA GLN A 64 -18.79 -16.04 -18.24
C GLN A 64 -19.13 -15.25 -19.50
N GLY A 65 -18.25 -15.30 -20.54
CA GLY A 65 -18.52 -14.75 -21.86
C GLY A 65 -18.30 -13.24 -22.01
N LEU A 66 -17.62 -12.59 -21.06
CA LEU A 66 -17.18 -11.22 -21.26
C LEU A 66 -16.16 -11.15 -22.38
N LYS A 67 -16.17 -10.06 -23.13
CA LYS A 67 -15.33 -9.90 -24.31
C LYS A 67 -13.95 -9.35 -23.97
N LYS A 68 -13.89 -8.43 -23.00
CA LYS A 68 -12.69 -7.63 -22.69
C LYS A 68 -12.55 -7.35 -21.22
N VAL A 69 -11.31 -7.06 -20.82
CA VAL A 69 -10.92 -6.60 -19.49
C VAL A 69 -10.12 -5.31 -19.61
N ILE A 70 -10.49 -4.29 -18.88
CA ILE A 70 -9.70 -3.09 -18.66
C ILE A 70 -9.31 -3.06 -17.18
N VAL A 71 -8.01 -3.09 -16.89
CA VAL A 71 -7.47 -2.91 -15.55
C VAL A 71 -6.94 -1.48 -15.44
N ALA A 72 -7.52 -0.70 -14.54
CA ALA A 72 -7.08 0.65 -14.25
C ALA A 72 -6.34 0.72 -12.93
N VAL A 73 -5.12 1.27 -12.94
CA VAL A 73 -4.25 1.46 -11.78
C VAL A 73 -4.06 2.95 -11.49
N PRO A 74 -3.77 3.35 -10.22
CA PRO A 74 -3.61 4.78 -9.90
C PRO A 74 -2.42 5.42 -10.62
N GLU A 75 -1.33 4.69 -10.81
CA GLU A 75 -0.09 5.21 -11.40
C GLU A 75 0.58 4.16 -12.30
N MET A 76 1.35 4.62 -13.27
CA MET A 76 2.09 3.76 -14.22
C MET A 76 3.00 2.74 -13.53
N SER A 77 3.65 3.15 -12.41
CA SER A 77 4.55 2.28 -11.64
C SER A 77 3.85 1.05 -11.06
N ILE A 78 2.56 1.13 -10.77
CA ILE A 78 1.75 0.05 -10.17
C ILE A 78 1.35 -0.99 -11.25
N GLY A 79 1.31 -0.59 -12.52
CA GLY A 79 1.03 -1.50 -13.63
C GLY A 79 1.90 -2.76 -13.63
N GLY A 80 3.13 -2.65 -13.12
CA GLY A 80 4.01 -3.81 -12.95
C GLY A 80 3.47 -4.97 -12.08
N SER A 81 2.44 -4.73 -11.27
CA SER A 81 1.75 -5.76 -10.48
C SER A 81 0.83 -6.64 -11.33
N PHE A 82 0.53 -6.23 -12.55
CA PHE A 82 -0.35 -6.94 -13.49
C PHE A 82 0.38 -7.47 -14.71
N ARG A 83 1.69 -7.69 -14.62
CA ARG A 83 2.49 -8.32 -15.70
C ARG A 83 2.03 -9.76 -15.95
N ASP A 84 2.42 -10.26 -17.11
CA ASP A 84 2.23 -11.65 -17.49
C ASP A 84 2.60 -12.58 -16.36
N THR A 85 1.66 -13.44 -16.00
CA THR A 85 1.77 -14.31 -14.83
C THR A 85 1.32 -15.72 -15.18
N ASN A 86 2.23 -16.70 -14.96
CA ASN A 86 1.92 -18.11 -15.12
C ASN A 86 1.11 -18.59 -13.90
N LEU A 87 -0.20 -18.75 -14.07
CA LEU A 87 -1.12 -19.25 -13.05
C LEU A 87 -1.39 -20.74 -13.21
N THR A 88 -1.21 -21.29 -14.40
CA THR A 88 -1.41 -22.72 -14.68
C THR A 88 -0.41 -23.57 -13.92
N SER A 89 0.80 -23.09 -13.68
CA SER A 89 1.80 -23.77 -12.85
C SER A 89 1.36 -23.97 -11.39
N SER A 90 0.38 -23.20 -10.94
CA SER A 90 -0.20 -23.29 -9.60
C SER A 90 -1.56 -23.99 -9.56
N GLY A 91 -2.02 -24.54 -10.71
CA GLY A 91 -3.27 -25.29 -10.81
C GLY A 91 -4.47 -24.50 -11.35
N PHE A 92 -4.32 -23.24 -11.75
CA PHE A 92 -5.41 -22.50 -12.38
C PHE A 92 -5.56 -22.91 -13.85
N PHE A 93 -6.73 -22.64 -14.45
CA PHE A 93 -7.06 -23.14 -15.79
C PHE A 93 -6.50 -22.30 -16.94
N ALA A 94 -5.95 -21.10 -16.68
CA ALA A 94 -5.38 -20.21 -17.69
C ALA A 94 -4.31 -19.30 -17.11
N ASP A 95 -3.40 -18.84 -17.96
CA ASP A 95 -2.39 -17.83 -17.61
C ASP A 95 -2.89 -16.41 -17.87
N TRP A 96 -2.37 -15.46 -17.11
CA TRP A 96 -2.64 -14.05 -17.29
C TRP A 96 -1.65 -13.45 -18.26
N HIS A 97 -2.16 -12.78 -19.30
CA HIS A 97 -1.38 -12.06 -20.29
C HIS A 97 -2.01 -10.70 -20.58
N VAL A 98 -1.20 -9.64 -20.72
CA VAL A 98 -1.66 -8.29 -21.06
C VAL A 98 -1.38 -8.03 -22.53
N ASP A 99 -2.44 -7.88 -23.35
CA ASP A 99 -2.32 -7.61 -24.78
C ASP A 99 -1.94 -6.16 -25.05
N CYS A 100 -2.41 -5.23 -24.22
CA CYS A 100 -2.22 -3.80 -24.39
C CYS A 100 -1.85 -3.13 -23.07
N ASP A 101 -0.57 -2.77 -22.89
CA ASP A 101 -0.07 -2.06 -21.72
C ASP A 101 0.12 -0.57 -22.04
N LEU A 102 -0.81 0.26 -21.57
CA LEU A 102 -0.80 1.72 -21.70
C LEU A 102 -0.13 2.42 -20.51
N CYS A 103 0.49 1.69 -19.59
CA CYS A 103 1.31 2.26 -18.51
C CYS A 103 2.75 2.58 -18.96
N THR A 104 3.10 2.39 -20.24
CA THR A 104 4.47 2.52 -20.75
C THR A 104 4.77 3.77 -21.58
N ALA A 105 3.81 4.67 -21.77
CA ALA A 105 3.87 6.01 -22.41
C ALA A 105 3.34 6.14 -23.85
N GLY A 106 2.57 7.18 -24.10
CA GLY A 106 2.19 7.82 -25.36
C GLY A 106 0.78 7.52 -25.89
N ASN A 107 0.01 8.55 -26.28
CA ASN A 107 -1.34 8.54 -26.90
C ASN A 107 -2.38 7.57 -26.30
N GLU A 108 -2.39 7.45 -25.02
CA GLU A 108 -3.04 6.39 -24.26
C GLU A 108 -4.58 6.40 -24.37
N VAL A 109 -5.18 7.61 -24.44
CA VAL A 109 -6.64 7.78 -24.45
C VAL A 109 -7.28 7.23 -25.72
N GLU A 110 -6.65 7.46 -26.90
CA GLU A 110 -7.15 6.95 -28.18
C GLU A 110 -7.01 5.43 -28.30
N GLN A 111 -5.98 4.88 -27.68
CA GLN A 111 -5.73 3.45 -27.70
C GLN A 111 -6.78 2.66 -26.91
N VAL A 112 -7.42 3.23 -25.87
CA VAL A 112 -8.54 2.59 -25.17
C VAL A 112 -9.73 2.42 -26.11
N ALA A 113 -10.07 3.45 -26.88
CA ALA A 113 -11.15 3.36 -27.86
C ALA A 113 -10.85 2.36 -28.98
N ALA A 114 -9.59 2.34 -29.46
CA ALA A 114 -9.12 1.36 -30.42
C ALA A 114 -9.19 -0.06 -29.88
N PHE A 115 -8.77 -0.27 -28.63
CA PHE A 115 -8.87 -1.55 -27.94
C PHE A 115 -10.33 -2.03 -27.82
N LEU A 116 -11.27 -1.17 -27.46
CA LEU A 116 -12.69 -1.56 -27.34
C LEU A 116 -13.25 -2.05 -28.68
N ASN A 117 -12.78 -1.52 -29.81
CA ASN A 117 -13.20 -1.91 -31.17
C ASN A 117 -12.37 -3.07 -31.76
N ASN A 118 -11.24 -3.42 -31.20
CA ASN A 118 -10.39 -4.52 -31.67
C ASN A 118 -10.99 -5.86 -31.22
N THR A 119 -11.05 -6.86 -32.09
CA THR A 119 -11.62 -8.18 -31.78
C THR A 119 -10.59 -9.18 -31.25
N GLU A 120 -9.32 -8.93 -31.44
CA GLU A 120 -8.22 -9.85 -31.07
C GLU A 120 -7.73 -9.65 -29.63
N SER A 121 -7.54 -8.36 -29.22
CA SER A 121 -7.02 -8.03 -27.89
C SER A 121 -8.11 -8.10 -26.84
N ARG A 122 -7.85 -8.74 -25.70
CA ARG A 122 -8.82 -8.96 -24.64
C ARG A 122 -8.47 -8.27 -23.32
N TYR A 123 -7.18 -8.02 -23.05
CA TYR A 123 -6.70 -7.53 -21.76
C TYR A 123 -5.91 -6.24 -21.93
N LEU A 124 -6.41 -5.15 -21.37
CA LEU A 124 -5.79 -3.82 -21.39
C LEU A 124 -5.44 -3.38 -19.96
N LEU A 125 -4.26 -2.80 -19.82
CA LEU A 125 -3.80 -2.16 -18.60
C LEU A 125 -3.59 -0.66 -18.84
N CYS A 126 -4.16 0.21 -17.99
CA CYS A 126 -4.01 1.66 -18.10
C CYS A 126 -4.04 2.34 -16.73
N THR A 127 -3.84 3.66 -16.70
CA THR A 127 -4.02 4.45 -15.47
C THR A 127 -5.49 4.87 -15.27
N HIS A 128 -5.86 5.23 -14.02
CA HIS A 128 -7.18 5.82 -13.72
C HIS A 128 -7.46 7.04 -14.59
N ALA A 129 -6.46 7.90 -14.78
CA ALA A 129 -6.57 9.10 -15.61
C ALA A 129 -6.86 8.73 -17.07
N THR A 130 -6.12 7.78 -17.63
CA THR A 130 -6.30 7.29 -19.00
C THR A 130 -7.72 6.74 -19.20
N LEU A 131 -8.19 5.88 -18.29
CA LEU A 131 -9.55 5.31 -18.37
C LEU A 131 -10.62 6.41 -18.33
N ARG A 132 -10.51 7.35 -17.39
CA ARG A 132 -11.45 8.45 -17.25
C ARG A 132 -11.53 9.31 -18.49
N PHE A 133 -10.39 9.78 -19.01
CA PHE A 133 -10.36 10.59 -20.21
C PHE A 133 -10.87 9.84 -21.46
N ALA A 134 -10.57 8.54 -21.55
CA ALA A 134 -11.07 7.72 -22.62
C ALA A 134 -12.61 7.58 -22.54
N TYR A 135 -13.16 7.37 -21.34
CA TYR A 135 -14.60 7.32 -21.12
C TYR A 135 -15.29 8.63 -21.53
N GLU A 136 -14.76 9.78 -21.06
CA GLU A 136 -15.27 11.10 -21.42
C GLU A 136 -15.27 11.32 -22.95
N ARG A 137 -14.20 10.91 -23.63
CA ARG A 137 -14.06 11.04 -25.08
C ARG A 137 -14.95 10.11 -25.89
N ILE A 138 -15.14 8.88 -25.42
CA ILE A 138 -16.04 7.91 -26.07
C ILE A 138 -17.49 8.37 -25.94
N GLY A 139 -17.87 8.95 -24.80
CA GLY A 139 -19.20 9.55 -24.57
C GLY A 139 -20.37 8.58 -24.69
N ASN A 140 -20.14 7.27 -24.69
CA ASN A 140 -21.15 6.23 -24.87
C ASN A 140 -20.86 5.03 -23.95
N CYS A 141 -21.69 4.84 -22.93
CA CYS A 141 -21.59 3.73 -22.00
C CYS A 141 -21.73 2.36 -22.68
N ALA A 142 -22.51 2.25 -23.77
CA ALA A 142 -22.71 0.99 -24.48
C ALA A 142 -21.42 0.44 -25.12
N ALA A 143 -20.39 1.27 -25.32
CA ALA A 143 -19.08 0.81 -25.76
C ALA A 143 -18.41 -0.12 -24.75
N PHE A 144 -18.84 -0.10 -23.48
CA PHE A 144 -18.35 -0.96 -22.41
C PHE A 144 -19.26 -2.18 -22.16
N ASN A 145 -20.19 -2.49 -23.03
CA ASN A 145 -21.01 -3.69 -22.92
C ASN A 145 -20.13 -4.96 -23.00
N ASP A 146 -20.39 -5.90 -22.09
CA ASP A 146 -19.63 -7.15 -21.97
C ASP A 146 -18.12 -6.93 -21.66
N VAL A 147 -17.78 -5.80 -21.07
CA VAL A 147 -16.42 -5.46 -20.63
C VAL A 147 -16.33 -5.56 -19.12
N LEU A 148 -15.26 -6.17 -18.61
CA LEU A 148 -14.86 -6.02 -17.21
C LEU A 148 -14.05 -4.74 -17.04
N VAL A 149 -14.51 -3.81 -16.23
CA VAL A 149 -13.78 -2.64 -15.77
C VAL A 149 -13.31 -2.91 -14.35
N ALA A 150 -12.01 -3.13 -14.18
CA ALA A 150 -11.38 -3.43 -12.90
C ALA A 150 -10.53 -2.24 -12.46
N ILE A 151 -10.80 -1.72 -11.26
CA ILE A 151 -10.17 -0.52 -10.73
C ILE A 151 -9.39 -0.89 -9.46
N ASP A 152 -8.06 -0.87 -9.56
CA ASP A 152 -7.17 -1.13 -8.43
C ASP A 152 -6.95 0.15 -7.62
N GLU A 153 -6.78 -0.01 -6.29
CA GLU A 153 -6.61 1.07 -5.31
C GLU A 153 -7.61 2.22 -5.51
N PHE A 154 -8.88 1.86 -5.61
CA PHE A 154 -9.99 2.74 -5.93
C PHE A 154 -10.09 4.00 -5.04
N HIS A 155 -9.50 3.97 -3.85
CA HIS A 155 -9.44 5.11 -2.92
C HIS A 155 -8.37 6.18 -3.27
N HIS A 156 -7.45 5.91 -4.21
CA HIS A 156 -6.37 6.85 -4.56
C HIS A 156 -6.78 8.01 -5.46
N THR A 157 -8.04 8.18 -5.72
CA THR A 157 -8.53 9.32 -6.51
C THR A 157 -8.50 10.60 -5.66
N SER A 158 -7.99 11.74 -6.22
CA SER A 158 -8.09 13.06 -5.58
C SER A 158 -9.55 13.42 -5.32
N ALA A 159 -9.83 14.33 -4.38
CA ALA A 159 -11.22 14.70 -4.04
C ALA A 159 -12.03 15.17 -5.27
N GLU A 160 -11.41 15.85 -6.24
CA GLU A 160 -12.01 16.21 -7.52
C GLU A 160 -12.05 15.04 -8.50
N ASP A 161 -10.96 14.26 -8.58
CA ASP A 161 -10.87 13.09 -9.47
C ASP A 161 -11.68 11.90 -8.97
N GLY A 162 -11.87 11.76 -7.64
CA GLY A 162 -12.70 10.72 -7.03
C GLY A 162 -14.17 10.83 -7.41
N ASN A 163 -14.70 12.05 -7.42
CA ASN A 163 -16.05 12.28 -7.87
C ASN A 163 -16.26 11.91 -9.34
N LYS A 164 -15.28 12.19 -10.21
CA LYS A 164 -15.38 11.85 -11.64
C LYS A 164 -15.28 10.35 -11.90
N LEU A 165 -14.41 9.63 -11.18
CA LEU A 165 -14.31 8.19 -11.32
C LEU A 165 -15.54 7.48 -10.75
N GLY A 166 -16.07 7.94 -9.62
CA GLY A 166 -17.32 7.47 -9.05
C GLY A 166 -18.49 7.71 -10.01
N ALA A 167 -18.61 8.91 -10.57
CA ALA A 167 -19.64 9.25 -11.55
C ALA A 167 -19.53 8.39 -12.83
N MET A 168 -18.31 8.06 -13.29
CA MET A 168 -18.10 7.13 -14.40
C MET A 168 -18.61 5.73 -14.04
N VAL A 169 -18.30 5.24 -12.83
CA VAL A 169 -18.77 3.93 -12.36
C VAL A 169 -20.30 3.90 -12.33
N ASP A 170 -20.94 4.92 -11.75
CA ASP A 170 -22.40 5.05 -11.71
C ASP A 170 -23.00 5.02 -13.11
N ALA A 171 -22.45 5.82 -14.03
CA ALA A 171 -22.93 5.88 -15.41
C ALA A 171 -22.76 4.54 -16.16
N LEU A 172 -21.66 3.82 -15.94
CA LEU A 172 -21.45 2.49 -16.52
C LEU A 172 -22.43 1.46 -15.94
N MET A 173 -22.74 1.53 -14.65
CA MET A 173 -23.71 0.65 -13.99
C MET A 173 -25.14 0.87 -14.48
N GLU A 174 -25.47 2.09 -14.91
CA GLU A 174 -26.81 2.44 -15.42
C GLU A 174 -26.92 2.26 -16.94
N GLY A 175 -25.87 2.58 -17.68
CA GLY A 175 -25.91 2.72 -19.14
C GLY A 175 -25.24 1.58 -19.92
N SER A 176 -24.75 0.52 -19.26
CA SER A 176 -24.07 -0.60 -19.92
C SER A 176 -24.29 -1.93 -19.22
N THR A 177 -23.86 -3.02 -19.90
CA THR A 177 -23.77 -4.37 -19.31
C THR A 177 -22.39 -4.65 -18.73
N ALA A 178 -21.58 -3.63 -18.48
CA ALA A 178 -20.24 -3.78 -17.93
C ALA A 178 -20.26 -4.51 -16.57
N HIS A 179 -19.28 -5.33 -16.34
CA HIS A 179 -18.96 -5.82 -15.00
C HIS A 179 -17.93 -4.89 -14.37
N ILE A 180 -18.04 -4.67 -13.06
CA ILE A 180 -17.14 -3.76 -12.36
C ILE A 180 -16.53 -4.46 -11.16
N ILE A 181 -15.20 -4.43 -11.05
CA ILE A 181 -14.47 -4.87 -9.87
C ILE A 181 -13.69 -3.68 -9.33
N ALA A 182 -14.07 -3.19 -8.16
CA ALA A 182 -13.33 -2.17 -7.43
C ALA A 182 -12.52 -2.82 -6.31
N MET A 183 -11.23 -2.52 -6.24
CA MET A 183 -10.34 -3.04 -5.20
C MET A 183 -9.76 -1.91 -4.38
N THR A 184 -9.67 -2.11 -3.07
CA THR A 184 -9.07 -1.12 -2.17
C THR A 184 -8.27 -1.79 -1.06
N GLY A 185 -7.10 -1.22 -0.78
CA GLY A 185 -6.23 -1.63 0.33
C GLY A 185 -6.57 -0.94 1.64
N SER A 186 -7.23 0.19 1.57
CA SER A 186 -7.71 0.95 2.71
C SER A 186 -9.06 1.54 2.36
N TYR A 187 -10.09 1.15 3.07
CA TYR A 187 -11.44 1.67 2.87
C TYR A 187 -11.62 3.10 3.39
N PHE A 188 -10.66 3.58 4.17
CA PHE A 188 -10.67 4.91 4.73
C PHE A 188 -9.72 5.84 3.97
N ARG A 189 -10.31 6.79 3.30
CA ARG A 189 -9.70 8.11 3.15
C ARG A 189 -9.79 8.78 4.52
N GLY A 190 -8.77 9.43 4.96
CA GLY A 190 -8.85 10.27 6.17
C GLY A 190 -9.80 11.47 6.02
N ASP A 191 -10.45 11.63 4.87
CA ASP A 191 -11.50 12.59 4.59
C ASP A 191 -12.88 11.89 4.61
N GLN A 192 -13.92 12.61 5.02
CA GLN A 192 -15.27 12.09 5.19
C GLN A 192 -16.05 11.91 3.86
N VAL A 193 -15.37 11.98 2.72
CA VAL A 193 -16.03 11.91 1.41
C VAL A 193 -16.00 10.48 0.89
N PRO A 194 -17.14 9.78 0.80
CA PRO A 194 -17.20 8.46 0.20
C PRO A 194 -16.89 8.54 -1.30
N ILE A 195 -16.18 7.54 -1.82
CA ILE A 195 -15.83 7.43 -3.24
C ILE A 195 -17.09 7.09 -4.08
N LEU A 196 -17.94 6.25 -3.53
CA LEU A 196 -19.24 5.88 -4.08
C LEU A 196 -20.35 6.41 -3.19
N SER A 197 -21.51 6.71 -3.79
CA SER A 197 -22.70 6.95 -2.98
C SER A 197 -23.09 5.68 -2.22
N PRO A 198 -23.74 5.79 -1.04
CA PRO A 198 -24.25 4.62 -0.33
C PRO A 198 -25.15 3.73 -1.20
N GLU A 199 -25.92 4.33 -2.09
CA GLU A 199 -26.81 3.62 -3.02
C GLU A 199 -26.04 2.82 -4.04
N THR A 200 -24.97 3.39 -4.60
CA THR A 200 -24.08 2.70 -5.55
C THR A 200 -23.30 1.59 -4.85
N GLU A 201 -22.76 1.86 -3.66
CA GLU A 201 -22.02 0.85 -2.90
C GLU A 201 -22.90 -0.34 -2.53
N ALA A 202 -24.18 -0.13 -2.20
CA ALA A 202 -25.13 -1.19 -1.87
C ALA A 202 -25.39 -2.16 -3.04
N ARG A 203 -25.09 -1.77 -4.28
CA ARG A 203 -25.22 -2.63 -5.47
C ARG A 203 -24.04 -3.59 -5.64
N PHE A 204 -22.93 -3.36 -4.94
CA PHE A 204 -21.76 -4.23 -5.00
C PHE A 204 -21.91 -5.42 -4.07
N THR A 205 -21.55 -6.60 -4.56
CA THR A 205 -21.20 -7.73 -3.69
C THR A 205 -19.89 -7.40 -3.01
N GLN A 206 -19.91 -7.31 -1.68
CA GLN A 206 -18.74 -6.94 -0.91
C GLN A 206 -17.96 -8.18 -0.44
N VAL A 207 -16.66 -8.20 -0.68
CA VAL A 207 -15.75 -9.19 -0.15
C VAL A 207 -14.71 -8.48 0.71
N THR A 208 -14.72 -8.77 1.99
CA THR A 208 -13.82 -8.17 2.97
C THR A 208 -12.86 -9.22 3.50
N TYR A 209 -11.57 -8.85 3.54
CA TYR A 209 -10.51 -9.59 4.20
C TYR A 209 -9.72 -8.61 5.05
N THR A 210 -9.72 -8.80 6.36
CA THR A 210 -9.17 -7.83 7.30
C THR A 210 -7.66 -7.99 7.45
N TYR A 211 -7.01 -6.92 7.88
CA TYR A 211 -5.58 -6.95 8.20
C TYR A 211 -5.29 -7.95 9.34
N TYR A 212 -6.19 -8.02 10.31
CA TYR A 212 -6.11 -8.98 11.41
C TYR A 212 -6.15 -10.44 10.93
N GLU A 213 -7.08 -10.78 10.00
CA GLU A 213 -7.14 -12.11 9.40
C GLU A 213 -5.85 -12.44 8.66
N GLN A 214 -5.32 -11.48 7.90
CA GLN A 214 -4.06 -11.66 7.17
C GLN A 214 -2.90 -11.96 8.10
N LEU A 215 -2.71 -11.14 9.14
CA LEU A 215 -1.56 -11.24 10.04
C LEU A 215 -1.63 -12.50 10.92
N ASN A 216 -2.81 -12.85 11.44
CA ASN A 216 -3.02 -14.11 12.16
C ASN A 216 -2.85 -15.34 11.28
N GLY A 217 -3.09 -15.18 9.97
CA GLY A 217 -2.91 -16.22 8.97
C GLY A 217 -1.48 -16.39 8.47
N TYR A 218 -0.51 -15.60 8.94
CA TYR A 218 0.89 -15.74 8.56
C TYR A 218 1.56 -16.98 9.16
N LYS A 219 2.63 -17.44 8.54
CA LYS A 219 3.39 -18.60 8.98
C LYS A 219 4.58 -18.24 9.87
N TYR A 220 5.28 -17.17 9.54
CA TYR A 220 6.56 -16.82 10.15
C TYR A 220 6.50 -15.60 11.06
N LEU A 221 5.81 -14.53 10.62
CA LEU A 221 5.71 -13.29 11.39
C LEU A 221 4.84 -13.51 12.64
N LYS A 222 5.43 -13.27 13.83
CA LYS A 222 4.79 -13.50 15.14
C LYS A 222 4.23 -12.24 15.76
N SER A 223 4.86 -11.10 15.48
CA SER A 223 4.50 -9.86 16.16
C SER A 223 4.86 -8.63 15.33
N LEU A 224 4.14 -7.55 15.61
CA LEU A 224 4.40 -6.20 15.14
C LEU A 224 4.56 -5.28 16.35
N GLY A 225 5.69 -4.60 16.44
CA GLY A 225 5.93 -3.50 17.36
C GLY A 225 5.65 -2.17 16.70
N ILE A 226 5.08 -1.25 17.46
CA ILE A 226 4.79 0.10 17.03
C ILE A 226 5.34 1.05 18.08
N GLY A 227 6.28 1.90 17.66
CA GLY A 227 6.95 2.83 18.52
C GLY A 227 6.97 4.25 17.96
N TYR A 228 7.06 5.20 18.89
CA TYR A 228 7.32 6.61 18.61
C TYR A 228 8.61 7.01 19.28
N HIS A 229 9.37 7.85 18.59
CA HIS A 229 10.52 8.49 19.16
C HIS A 229 10.40 10.00 18.98
N PHE A 230 10.25 10.70 20.08
CA PHE A 230 10.23 12.16 20.09
C PHE A 230 11.65 12.68 20.19
N TYR A 231 11.98 13.67 19.36
CA TYR A 231 13.31 14.26 19.35
C TYR A 231 13.27 15.79 19.41
N GLN A 232 14.32 16.38 19.97
CA GLN A 232 14.56 17.82 19.93
C GLN A 232 15.74 18.10 18.98
N GLY A 233 15.62 19.19 18.22
CA GLY A 233 16.68 19.57 17.29
C GLY A 233 16.56 18.87 15.93
N ARG A 234 17.62 18.21 15.47
CA ARG A 234 17.65 17.57 14.14
C ARG A 234 17.33 16.09 14.23
N TYR A 235 16.45 15.61 13.34
CA TYR A 235 16.06 14.20 13.30
C TYR A 235 17.25 13.25 13.00
N PHE A 236 18.31 13.74 12.39
CA PHE A 236 19.51 12.93 12.10
C PHE A 236 20.19 12.39 13.36
N ASP A 237 20.15 13.10 14.48
CA ASP A 237 20.70 12.62 15.73
C ASP A 237 19.82 11.54 16.35
N ALA A 238 18.50 11.76 16.35
CA ALA A 238 17.52 10.75 16.76
C ALA A 238 17.56 9.50 15.87
N LEU A 239 17.81 9.66 14.56
CA LEU A 239 17.93 8.55 13.63
C LEU A 239 19.06 7.59 14.07
N LYS A 240 20.19 8.10 14.54
CA LYS A 240 21.32 7.27 15.01
C LYS A 240 20.97 6.42 16.25
N GLU A 241 20.01 6.88 17.04
CA GLU A 241 19.56 6.18 18.25
C GLU A 241 18.59 5.03 17.95
N VAL A 242 17.78 5.19 16.89
CA VAL A 242 16.70 4.24 16.58
C VAL A 242 17.00 3.31 15.41
N LEU A 243 17.96 3.67 14.54
CA LEU A 243 18.31 2.88 13.37
C LEU A 243 19.18 1.67 13.76
N ASP A 244 18.58 0.50 13.69
CA ASP A 244 19.30 -0.77 13.90
C ASP A 244 19.85 -1.27 12.55
N LEU A 245 21.18 -1.16 12.39
CA LEU A 245 21.89 -1.56 11.17
C LEU A 245 21.97 -3.09 10.96
N ASP A 246 21.46 -3.88 11.90
CA ASP A 246 21.35 -5.34 11.76
C ASP A 246 19.99 -5.76 11.19
N LYS A 247 19.04 -4.85 11.11
CA LYS A 247 17.71 -5.08 10.54
C LYS A 247 17.58 -4.56 9.11
N LYS A 248 16.80 -5.26 8.32
CA LYS A 248 16.39 -4.83 6.98
C LYS A 248 15.39 -3.69 7.10
N THR A 249 15.79 -2.49 6.70
CA THR A 249 15.05 -1.25 7.03
C THR A 249 14.60 -0.48 5.79
N ILE A 250 13.34 -0.03 5.78
CA ILE A 250 12.88 1.05 4.89
C ILE A 250 12.82 2.33 5.72
N LEU A 251 13.56 3.34 5.28
CA LEU A 251 13.61 4.65 5.89
C LEU A 251 12.83 5.65 5.02
N HIS A 252 11.71 6.14 5.54
CA HIS A 252 10.93 7.18 4.89
C HIS A 252 11.31 8.55 5.43
N ILE A 253 11.97 9.35 4.59
CA ILE A 253 12.32 10.73 4.93
C ILE A 253 11.11 11.67 4.82
N PRO A 254 11.17 12.86 5.47
CA PRO A 254 10.06 13.82 5.43
C PRO A 254 9.79 14.32 4.02
N ASN A 255 8.54 14.70 3.76
CA ASN A 255 8.20 15.42 2.53
C ASN A 255 8.91 16.79 2.53
N VAL A 256 9.29 17.28 1.34
CA VAL A 256 9.98 18.59 1.16
C VAL A 256 9.24 19.75 1.82
N ASN A 257 7.93 19.67 1.85
CA ASN A 257 7.06 20.72 2.38
C ASN A 257 6.79 20.55 3.90
N SER A 258 7.34 19.52 4.54
CA SER A 258 7.18 19.34 5.99
C SER A 258 8.17 20.21 6.75
N MET A 259 7.81 20.63 7.97
CA MET A 259 8.68 21.43 8.84
C MET A 259 9.96 20.72 9.24
N GLU A 260 9.96 19.39 9.25
CA GLU A 260 11.13 18.55 9.57
C GLU A 260 12.12 18.43 8.41
N SER A 261 11.70 18.75 7.18
CA SER A 261 12.56 18.68 6.01
C SER A 261 13.54 19.87 5.98
N THR A 262 14.78 19.60 5.57
CA THR A 262 15.75 20.67 5.28
C THR A 262 15.44 21.42 3.98
N GLY A 263 14.45 20.96 3.20
CA GLY A 263 14.16 21.45 1.85
C GLY A 263 15.16 20.99 0.77
N GLN A 264 16.24 20.29 1.18
CA GLN A 264 17.32 19.85 0.29
C GLN A 264 17.45 18.31 0.33
N LYS A 265 16.64 17.62 -0.46
CA LYS A 265 16.56 16.14 -0.45
C LYS A 265 17.88 15.42 -0.63
N LEU A 266 18.74 15.91 -1.50
CA LEU A 266 20.05 15.31 -1.74
C LEU A 266 20.92 15.40 -0.50
N HIS A 267 20.93 16.57 0.16
CA HIS A 267 21.65 16.76 1.41
C HIS A 267 21.11 15.88 2.55
N GLU A 268 19.81 15.63 2.58
CA GLU A 268 19.21 14.71 3.55
C GLU A 268 19.69 13.27 3.33
N VAL A 269 19.70 12.80 2.08
CA VAL A 269 20.20 11.47 1.74
C VAL A 269 21.68 11.32 2.11
N ASP A 270 22.51 12.30 1.74
CA ASP A 270 23.94 12.29 2.07
C ASP A 270 24.16 12.25 3.59
N THR A 271 23.40 13.05 4.35
CA THR A 271 23.50 13.08 5.82
C THR A 271 23.08 11.75 6.44
N ILE A 272 22.06 11.09 5.89
CA ILE A 272 21.63 9.75 6.32
C ILE A 272 22.72 8.72 6.01
N LEU A 273 23.30 8.76 4.81
CA LEU A 273 24.38 7.88 4.43
C LEU A 273 25.59 8.04 5.37
N ASP A 274 25.98 9.28 5.71
CA ASP A 274 27.04 9.57 6.68
C ASP A 274 26.72 9.06 8.08
N ALA A 275 25.43 9.08 8.48
CA ALA A 275 24.99 8.51 9.76
C ALA A 275 25.12 6.97 9.77
N ILE A 276 24.89 6.29 8.64
CA ILE A 276 25.03 4.85 8.47
C ILE A 276 26.51 4.46 8.39
N GLY A 277 27.32 5.18 7.60
CA GLY A 277 28.72 4.87 7.36
C GLY A 277 29.30 5.64 6.20
N SER A 278 30.34 5.10 5.58
CA SER A 278 30.99 5.70 4.41
C SER A 278 30.62 4.95 3.15
N VAL A 279 30.15 5.65 2.13
CA VAL A 279 29.90 5.07 0.81
C VAL A 279 31.23 4.70 0.17
N VAL A 280 31.44 3.41 -0.06
CA VAL A 280 32.71 2.89 -0.63
C VAL A 280 32.56 2.56 -2.12
N ALA A 281 31.35 2.32 -2.61
CA ALA A 281 31.07 2.08 -4.02
C ALA A 281 29.59 2.38 -4.35
N LYS A 282 29.33 2.74 -5.62
CA LYS A 282 27.99 2.78 -6.21
C LYS A 282 28.04 1.98 -7.51
N ASP A 283 27.20 0.96 -7.62
CA ASP A 283 27.11 0.13 -8.82
C ASP A 283 26.50 0.96 -9.96
N SER A 284 27.24 1.12 -11.06
CA SER A 284 26.81 1.95 -12.19
C SER A 284 25.63 1.39 -12.98
N ARG A 285 25.37 0.10 -12.87
CA ARG A 285 24.27 -0.59 -13.56
C ARG A 285 22.98 -0.56 -12.75
N THR A 286 23.06 -0.82 -11.47
CA THR A 286 21.89 -0.96 -10.58
C THR A 286 21.61 0.30 -9.76
N GLY A 287 22.59 1.17 -9.57
CA GLY A 287 22.50 2.33 -8.68
C GLY A 287 22.62 2.00 -7.20
N ILE A 288 22.80 0.74 -6.83
CA ILE A 288 22.90 0.32 -5.43
C ILE A 288 24.24 0.75 -4.83
N MET A 289 24.17 1.35 -3.65
CA MET A 289 25.36 1.81 -2.94
C MET A 289 25.86 0.74 -1.95
N THR A 290 27.17 0.63 -1.85
CA THR A 290 27.84 -0.15 -0.83
C THR A 290 28.36 0.80 0.24
N VAL A 291 27.86 0.65 1.47
CA VAL A 291 28.17 1.51 2.60
C VAL A 291 28.89 0.69 3.67
N LYS A 292 30.08 1.15 4.10
CA LYS A 292 30.84 0.53 5.17
C LYS A 292 30.55 1.26 6.49
N THR A 293 29.96 0.56 7.44
CA THR A 293 29.65 1.11 8.76
C THR A 293 30.95 1.33 9.59
N ARG A 294 30.87 2.15 10.63
CA ARG A 294 31.98 2.38 11.57
C ARG A 294 32.48 1.10 12.26
N LYS A 295 31.59 0.09 12.40
CA LYS A 295 31.91 -1.24 12.94
C LYS A 295 32.47 -2.21 11.89
N GLY A 296 32.70 -1.74 10.65
CA GLY A 296 33.27 -2.54 9.56
C GLY A 296 32.27 -3.41 8.81
N LYS A 297 30.97 -3.41 9.16
CA LYS A 297 29.93 -4.11 8.43
C LYS A 297 29.68 -3.43 7.09
N THR A 298 29.50 -4.21 6.04
CA THR A 298 29.17 -3.70 4.71
C THR A 298 27.65 -3.84 4.49
N LEU A 299 27.00 -2.76 4.09
CA LEU A 299 25.57 -2.68 3.83
C LEU A 299 25.31 -2.29 2.38
N ARG A 300 24.23 -2.83 1.81
CA ARG A 300 23.67 -2.44 0.52
C ARG A 300 22.52 -1.47 0.74
N VAL A 301 22.65 -0.27 0.17
CA VAL A 301 21.70 0.82 0.36
C VAL A 301 21.12 1.25 -0.98
N ALA A 302 19.81 1.33 -1.08
CA ALA A 302 19.08 1.86 -2.22
C ALA A 302 18.58 3.27 -1.91
N ASP A 303 18.80 4.21 -2.84
CA ASP A 303 18.24 5.56 -2.81
C ASP A 303 17.09 5.68 -3.81
N LEU A 304 15.89 5.90 -3.31
CA LEU A 304 14.68 6.18 -4.09
C LEU A 304 14.22 7.63 -3.96
N VAL A 305 15.03 8.49 -3.35
CA VAL A 305 14.73 9.91 -3.14
C VAL A 305 15.26 10.75 -4.29
N THR A 306 16.50 10.47 -4.71
CA THR A 306 17.15 11.19 -5.79
C THR A 306 16.44 10.89 -7.12
N ASP A 307 15.95 11.96 -7.75
CA ASP A 307 15.25 11.87 -9.03
C ASP A 307 16.26 11.97 -10.16
N ASP A 308 17.01 10.91 -10.38
CA ASP A 308 17.98 10.77 -11.46
C ASP A 308 17.63 9.58 -12.38
N SER A 309 18.35 9.47 -13.49
CA SER A 309 18.18 8.38 -14.45
C SER A 309 18.43 6.98 -13.84
N MET A 310 19.16 6.92 -12.71
CA MET A 310 19.48 5.67 -12.02
C MET A 310 18.30 5.14 -11.18
N ARG A 311 17.33 5.98 -10.80
CA ARG A 311 16.16 5.55 -10.02
C ARG A 311 15.40 4.41 -10.68
N VAL A 312 15.25 4.44 -12.00
CA VAL A 312 14.61 3.36 -12.76
C VAL A 312 15.36 2.04 -12.60
N ASN A 313 16.69 2.09 -12.63
CA ASN A 313 17.54 0.92 -12.44
C ASN A 313 17.49 0.38 -11.01
N VAL A 314 17.48 1.27 -10.02
CA VAL A 314 17.28 0.90 -8.60
C VAL A 314 15.96 0.17 -8.42
N LEU A 315 14.85 0.72 -8.95
CA LEU A 315 13.54 0.09 -8.88
C LEU A 315 13.50 -1.27 -9.59
N LYS A 316 14.15 -1.38 -10.76
CA LYS A 316 14.28 -2.65 -11.47
C LYS A 316 15.00 -3.67 -10.61
N TYR A 317 16.14 -3.30 -10.03
CA TYR A 317 16.90 -4.17 -9.14
C TYR A 317 16.07 -4.62 -7.93
N LEU A 318 15.36 -3.70 -7.26
CA LEU A 318 14.50 -4.03 -6.11
C LEU A 318 13.38 -5.03 -6.45
N ARG A 319 12.86 -5.00 -7.68
CA ARG A 319 11.87 -5.98 -8.18
C ARG A 319 12.47 -7.36 -8.46
N GLU A 320 13.76 -7.42 -8.74
CA GLU A 320 14.48 -8.65 -9.10
C GLU A 320 15.13 -9.36 -7.90
N ILE A 321 15.12 -8.74 -6.71
CA ILE A 321 15.67 -9.32 -5.47
C ILE A 321 14.97 -10.65 -5.17
N ARG A 322 15.78 -11.70 -4.90
CA ARG A 322 15.30 -13.04 -4.54
C ARG A 322 15.84 -13.52 -3.20
N GLU A 323 16.83 -12.85 -2.65
CA GLU A 323 17.52 -13.25 -1.42
C GLU A 323 17.61 -12.09 -0.42
N ARG A 324 17.59 -12.45 0.86
CA ARG A 324 17.62 -11.50 1.98
C ARG A 324 18.83 -10.56 1.92
N ASP A 325 19.99 -11.09 1.56
CA ASP A 325 21.25 -10.35 1.67
C ASP A 325 21.57 -9.46 0.45
N GLN A 326 20.63 -9.40 -0.51
CA GLN A 326 20.77 -8.51 -1.66
C GLN A 326 20.46 -7.04 -1.33
N MET A 327 19.83 -6.75 -0.18
CA MET A 327 19.50 -5.39 0.24
C MET A 327 19.46 -5.28 1.76
N ASP A 328 19.89 -4.15 2.32
CA ASP A 328 19.86 -3.87 3.76
C ASP A 328 18.99 -2.67 4.11
N ILE A 329 19.15 -1.55 3.41
CA ILE A 329 18.43 -0.31 3.69
C ILE A 329 17.90 0.29 2.39
N ILE A 330 16.63 0.72 2.42
CA ILE A 330 16.00 1.49 1.34
C ILE A 330 15.64 2.85 1.89
N ILE A 331 16.16 3.92 1.29
CA ILE A 331 15.81 5.31 1.63
C ILE A 331 14.75 5.78 0.62
N ALA A 332 13.60 6.21 1.10
CA ALA A 332 12.45 6.58 0.28
C ALA A 332 11.84 7.91 0.72
N LEU A 333 11.20 8.62 -0.20
CA LEU A 333 10.48 9.86 0.06
C LEU A 333 8.98 9.57 0.14
N GLY A 334 8.31 10.07 1.18
CA GLY A 334 6.87 9.97 1.33
C GLY A 334 6.36 8.53 1.29
N MET A 335 5.21 8.31 0.67
CA MET A 335 4.83 6.97 0.27
C MET A 335 5.81 6.52 -0.81
N ALA A 336 6.59 5.48 -0.53
CA ALA A 336 7.26 4.77 -1.59
C ALA A 336 6.16 4.14 -2.46
N LYS A 337 5.64 4.91 -3.41
CA LYS A 337 4.61 4.52 -4.39
C LYS A 337 5.13 3.50 -5.40
N GLU A 338 6.31 2.98 -5.14
CA GLU A 338 7.05 2.16 -6.06
C GLU A 338 6.58 0.71 -5.95
N GLY A 339 6.15 0.18 -7.07
CA GLY A 339 5.69 -1.19 -7.23
C GLY A 339 6.81 -2.22 -7.07
N PHE A 340 7.47 -2.27 -5.91
CA PHE A 340 8.37 -3.35 -5.54
C PHE A 340 7.85 -4.09 -4.30
N ASP A 341 8.17 -5.36 -4.19
CA ASP A 341 7.87 -6.21 -3.05
C ASP A 341 9.19 -6.66 -2.40
N TRP A 342 9.40 -6.24 -1.14
CA TRP A 342 10.59 -6.60 -0.38
C TRP A 342 10.18 -7.26 0.95
N PRO A 343 9.92 -8.57 0.96
CA PRO A 343 9.34 -9.26 2.11
C PRO A 343 10.25 -9.31 3.33
N TRP A 344 11.56 -9.16 3.14
CA TRP A 344 12.55 -9.19 4.25
C TRP A 344 12.59 -7.91 5.08
N CYS A 345 11.86 -6.86 4.75
CA CYS A 345 11.79 -5.64 5.55
C CYS A 345 11.32 -5.95 6.98
N GLU A 346 12.19 -5.72 7.95
CA GLU A 346 11.93 -5.96 9.38
C GLU A 346 11.58 -4.68 10.12
N HIS A 347 12.08 -3.54 9.66
CA HIS A 347 11.87 -2.25 10.27
C HIS A 347 11.45 -1.22 9.24
N VAL A 348 10.36 -0.54 9.51
CA VAL A 348 9.98 0.67 8.78
C VAL A 348 10.10 1.85 9.73
N LEU A 349 10.97 2.78 9.37
CA LEU A 349 11.25 3.99 10.10
C LEU A 349 10.76 5.19 9.29
N THR A 350 9.88 6.00 9.89
CA THR A 350 9.35 7.21 9.26
C THR A 350 9.78 8.44 10.02
N ILE A 351 10.04 9.52 9.31
CA ILE A 351 10.42 10.80 9.89
C ILE A 351 9.31 11.81 9.58
N GLY A 352 8.90 12.54 10.61
CA GLY A 352 7.91 13.59 10.52
C GLY A 352 6.48 13.13 10.63
N TYR A 353 5.62 14.10 10.54
CA TYR A 353 4.21 13.98 10.72
C TYR A 353 3.52 13.32 9.53
N ARG A 354 2.61 12.37 9.79
CA ARG A 354 1.78 11.70 8.78
C ARG A 354 0.30 11.88 9.12
N SER A 355 -0.43 12.59 8.29
CA SER A 355 -1.86 12.86 8.49
C SER A 355 -2.78 11.80 7.87
N SER A 356 -2.30 11.07 6.86
CA SER A 356 -3.12 10.07 6.14
C SER A 356 -3.05 8.69 6.79
N LEU A 357 -4.20 8.21 7.27
CA LEU A 357 -4.37 6.85 7.79
C LEU A 357 -3.99 5.78 6.74
N THR A 358 -4.39 6.01 5.50
CA THR A 358 -4.08 5.14 4.36
C THR A 358 -2.58 5.01 4.15
N GLU A 359 -1.86 6.13 4.19
CA GLU A 359 -0.41 6.15 4.05
C GLU A 359 0.26 5.32 5.15
N ILE A 360 -0.16 5.50 6.40
CA ILE A 360 0.40 4.78 7.54
C ILE A 360 0.19 3.26 7.39
N VAL A 361 -1.02 2.83 7.01
CA VAL A 361 -1.33 1.41 6.80
C VAL A 361 -0.49 0.80 5.67
N GLN A 362 -0.32 1.53 4.57
CA GLN A 362 0.50 1.08 3.45
C GLN A 362 1.99 0.97 3.84
N ILE A 363 2.49 1.92 4.62
CA ILE A 363 3.86 1.92 5.14
C ILE A 363 4.07 0.74 6.08
N ILE A 364 3.19 0.53 7.07
CA ILE A 364 3.23 -0.62 7.98
C ILE A 364 3.14 -1.94 7.19
N GLY A 365 2.29 -1.98 6.16
CA GLY A 365 2.13 -3.11 5.26
C GLY A 365 3.42 -3.56 4.58
N ARG A 366 4.42 -2.70 4.45
CA ARG A 366 5.73 -3.07 3.91
C ARG A 366 6.57 -3.86 4.91
N ALA A 367 6.51 -3.53 6.20
CA ALA A 367 7.18 -4.29 7.24
C ALA A 367 6.45 -5.60 7.59
N THR A 368 5.15 -5.66 7.40
CA THR A 368 4.34 -6.81 7.80
C THR A 368 4.15 -7.85 6.68
N ARG A 369 5.14 -8.04 5.80
CA ARG A 369 5.18 -9.16 4.86
C ARG A 369 5.60 -10.44 5.58
N ASP A 370 4.94 -11.56 5.30
CA ASP A 370 5.36 -12.87 5.83
C ASP A 370 6.59 -13.38 5.06
N CYS A 371 7.63 -13.75 5.79
CA CYS A 371 8.87 -14.23 5.19
C CYS A 371 9.61 -15.15 6.15
N GLU A 372 10.21 -16.20 5.64
CA GLU A 372 11.03 -17.12 6.42
C GLU A 372 12.21 -16.37 7.08
N GLY A 373 12.46 -16.69 8.34
CA GLY A 373 13.50 -16.04 9.15
C GLY A 373 13.10 -14.69 9.74
N LYS A 374 11.89 -14.18 9.45
CA LYS A 374 11.38 -12.93 10.01
C LYS A 374 10.26 -13.21 11.02
N THR A 375 10.54 -13.02 12.30
CA THR A 375 9.58 -13.29 13.39
C THR A 375 8.93 -12.04 13.96
N HIS A 376 9.53 -10.88 13.74
CA HIS A 376 9.07 -9.60 14.25
C HIS A 376 9.18 -8.52 13.17
N ALA A 377 8.21 -7.63 13.12
CA ALA A 377 8.23 -6.41 12.34
C ALA A 377 8.14 -5.20 13.25
N GLN A 378 8.86 -4.14 12.94
CA GLN A 378 8.87 -2.90 13.70
C GLN A 378 8.43 -1.74 12.82
N PHE A 379 7.52 -0.93 13.30
CA PHE A 379 7.23 0.40 12.79
C PHE A 379 7.65 1.44 13.82
N THR A 380 8.47 2.40 13.43
CA THR A 380 8.88 3.50 14.31
C THR A 380 8.67 4.83 13.60
N ASN A 381 8.05 5.77 14.28
CA ASN A 381 7.93 7.14 13.77
C ASN A 381 8.74 8.11 14.62
N LEU A 382 9.65 8.84 13.97
CA LEU A 382 10.39 9.94 14.55
C LEU A 382 9.56 11.22 14.42
N ILE A 383 9.22 11.84 15.55
CA ILE A 383 8.43 13.07 15.61
C ILE A 383 9.24 14.14 16.32
N ALA A 384 9.35 15.32 15.70
CA ALA A 384 9.91 16.49 16.37
C ALA A 384 9.05 16.78 17.61
N GLN A 385 9.70 16.94 18.75
CA GLN A 385 9.03 17.32 19.97
C GLN A 385 8.72 18.83 19.88
N PRO A 386 7.45 19.21 19.65
CA PRO A 386 7.06 20.62 19.75
C PRO A 386 6.94 20.98 21.22
N ASP A 387 6.80 22.26 21.52
CA ASP A 387 6.33 22.68 22.82
C ASP A 387 5.07 21.88 23.17
N ALA A 388 5.02 21.28 24.37
CA ALA A 388 4.10 20.22 24.78
C ALA A 388 2.58 20.56 24.72
N GLU A 389 2.21 21.69 24.13
CA GLU A 389 0.86 22.18 23.96
C GLU A 389 0.34 22.07 22.50
N ASP A 390 1.14 21.57 21.55
CA ASP A 390 0.76 21.55 20.15
C ASP A 390 -0.32 20.50 19.89
N GLU A 391 -1.52 20.98 19.59
CA GLU A 391 -2.71 20.17 19.30
C GLU A 391 -2.53 19.33 18.04
N ASP A 392 -1.68 19.76 17.11
CA ASP A 392 -1.39 19.05 15.87
C ASP A 392 -0.62 17.75 16.12
N VAL A 393 0.28 17.73 17.09
CA VAL A 393 1.00 16.49 17.48
C VAL A 393 0.07 15.51 18.18
N LYS A 394 -0.78 15.99 19.10
CA LYS A 394 -1.80 15.15 19.74
C LYS A 394 -2.72 14.52 18.69
N ASN A 395 -3.17 15.31 17.72
CA ASN A 395 -4.02 14.84 16.64
C ASN A 395 -3.32 13.82 15.75
N SER A 396 -2.02 13.98 15.50
CA SER A 396 -1.24 13.02 14.71
C SER A 396 -1.07 11.68 15.40
N VAL A 397 -0.63 11.70 16.63
CA VAL A 397 -0.48 10.48 17.43
C VAL A 397 -1.82 9.77 17.53
N ASN A 398 -2.91 10.50 17.81
CA ASN A 398 -4.25 9.95 17.81
C ASN A 398 -4.67 9.36 16.46
N ASN A 399 -4.45 10.05 15.37
CA ASN A 399 -4.81 9.57 14.04
C ASN A 399 -4.01 8.32 13.67
N MET A 400 -2.74 8.26 14.02
CA MET A 400 -1.92 7.10 13.78
C MET A 400 -2.33 5.91 14.65
N LEU A 401 -2.59 6.12 15.95
CA LEU A 401 -3.12 5.07 16.84
C LEU A 401 -4.48 4.56 16.35
N LYS A 402 -5.35 5.47 15.88
CA LYS A 402 -6.61 5.11 15.23
C LYS A 402 -6.40 4.25 13.99
N ALA A 403 -5.48 4.64 13.10
CA ALA A 403 -5.17 3.89 11.89
C ALA A 403 -4.72 2.46 12.21
N ILE A 404 -3.83 2.33 13.16
CA ILE A 404 -3.28 1.07 13.60
C ILE A 404 -4.38 0.21 14.23
N THR A 405 -5.14 0.76 15.17
CA THR A 405 -6.22 0.03 15.85
C THR A 405 -7.31 -0.40 14.88
N LEU A 406 -7.73 0.49 13.99
CA LEU A 406 -8.74 0.20 12.98
C LEU A 406 -8.26 -0.84 11.96
N SER A 407 -7.00 -0.76 11.55
CA SER A 407 -6.45 -1.66 10.54
C SER A 407 -6.09 -3.04 11.10
N LEU A 408 -5.65 -3.11 12.35
CA LEU A 408 -5.13 -4.33 12.96
C LEU A 408 -6.15 -5.08 13.83
N LEU A 409 -7.11 -4.39 14.45
CA LEU A 409 -7.95 -4.97 15.50
C LEU A 409 -9.43 -5.13 15.13
N MET A 410 -9.96 -4.49 14.09
CA MET A 410 -11.39 -4.47 13.84
C MET A 410 -11.84 -5.32 12.66
N ARG A 411 -12.84 -6.17 12.91
CA ARG A 411 -13.57 -6.95 11.89
C ARG A 411 -14.44 -6.08 10.98
N GLU A 412 -14.92 -4.97 11.53
CA GLU A 412 -15.74 -4.00 10.84
C GLU A 412 -15.22 -2.61 11.18
N VAL A 413 -15.11 -1.82 10.15
CA VAL A 413 -14.68 -0.45 10.29
C VAL A 413 -15.85 0.36 10.79
N LEU A 414 -15.97 0.48 12.09
CA LEU A 414 -16.82 1.46 12.71
C LEU A 414 -16.15 2.82 12.64
N ALA A 415 -16.94 3.81 12.27
CA ALA A 415 -16.54 5.17 12.06
C ALA A 415 -15.76 5.80 13.24
N PRO A 416 -14.98 6.82 12.98
CA PRO A 416 -13.82 7.26 13.72
C PRO A 416 -14.12 8.14 14.96
N ASN A 417 -15.00 7.72 15.84
CA ASN A 417 -15.22 8.44 17.11
C ASN A 417 -14.39 7.88 18.28
N ILE A 418 -13.29 7.17 17.94
CA ILE A 418 -12.35 6.67 18.96
C ILE A 418 -11.25 7.70 19.15
N THR A 419 -11.02 8.13 20.40
CA THR A 419 -9.93 9.01 20.79
C THR A 419 -9.10 8.30 21.84
N PHE A 420 -7.80 8.11 21.59
CA PHE A 420 -6.88 7.58 22.59
C PHE A 420 -6.41 8.70 23.50
N ARG A 421 -6.53 8.47 24.80
CA ARG A 421 -6.09 9.45 25.82
C ARG A 421 -5.08 8.77 26.75
N PRO A 422 -3.84 9.30 26.86
CA PRO A 422 -2.88 8.87 27.86
C PRO A 422 -3.46 9.12 29.27
N ARG A 423 -3.37 8.11 30.14
CA ARG A 423 -3.83 8.26 31.52
C ARG A 423 -3.08 9.35 32.29
N SER A 424 -1.79 9.52 32.01
CA SER A 424 -0.94 10.55 32.58
C SER A 424 -1.40 11.98 32.30
N LEU A 425 -2.14 12.20 31.20
CA LEU A 425 -2.66 13.51 30.79
C LEU A 425 -4.09 13.76 31.25
N MET A 426 -4.74 12.81 31.90
CA MET A 426 -6.11 12.97 32.39
C MET A 426 -6.15 13.81 33.67
N ARG A 427 -7.07 14.77 33.70
CA ARG A 427 -7.31 15.59 34.91
C ARG A 427 -8.22 14.85 35.89
N PRO A 428 -8.00 14.98 37.22
CA PRO A 428 -8.91 14.41 38.21
C PRO A 428 -10.34 14.93 37.99
N GLY A 429 -11.30 14.00 37.80
CA GLY A 429 -12.70 14.35 37.56
C GLY A 429 -13.08 14.63 36.11
N GLU A 430 -12.18 14.43 35.14
CA GLU A 430 -12.47 14.54 33.72
C GLU A 430 -13.42 13.42 33.27
N THR A 431 -14.51 13.78 32.62
CA THR A 431 -15.52 12.82 32.12
C THR A 431 -15.11 12.33 30.75
N LEU A 432 -15.04 11.01 30.57
CA LEU A 432 -14.78 10.36 29.29
C LEU A 432 -15.96 10.58 28.34
N GLN A 433 -15.65 10.88 27.10
CA GLN A 433 -16.65 10.94 26.04
C GLN A 433 -16.86 9.55 25.43
N PRO A 434 -18.04 9.27 24.87
CA PRO A 434 -18.24 8.04 24.10
C PRO A 434 -17.20 7.89 22.99
N GLY A 435 -16.42 6.80 22.99
CA GLY A 435 -15.33 6.57 22.05
C GLY A 435 -13.93 6.87 22.59
N ASP A 436 -13.79 7.43 23.80
CA ASP A 436 -12.49 7.58 24.44
C ASP A 436 -11.93 6.24 24.93
N ILE A 437 -10.70 5.93 24.54
CA ILE A 437 -9.94 4.77 25.02
C ILE A 437 -8.73 5.29 25.81
N ILE A 438 -8.63 4.85 27.07
CA ILE A 438 -7.52 5.23 27.94
C ILE A 438 -6.32 4.33 27.62
N LEU A 439 -5.19 4.93 27.34
CA LEU A 439 -3.89 4.27 27.30
C LEU A 439 -3.25 4.40 28.68
N ASP A 440 -2.93 3.27 29.31
CA ASP A 440 -2.20 3.27 30.57
C ASP A 440 -0.71 3.45 30.29
N ASP A 441 -0.24 4.68 30.42
CA ASP A 441 1.16 5.10 30.27
C ASP A 441 1.84 5.35 31.63
N THR A 442 1.22 4.90 32.72
CA THR A 442 1.71 5.13 34.09
C THR A 442 2.57 4.00 34.65
N GLU A 443 2.72 2.89 33.92
CA GLU A 443 3.53 1.73 34.33
C GLU A 443 4.94 1.73 33.70
N HIS A 444 5.67 2.87 33.81
CA HIS A 444 7.11 2.88 33.49
C HIS A 444 7.88 3.77 34.46
#